data_8d136c412d13e41b74585ecb33db607f
#
_entry.id   8d136c412d13e41b74585ecb33db607f
#
_cell.length_a   1.000
_cell.length_b   1.000
_cell.length_c   1.000
_cell.angle_alpha   90.00
_cell.angle_beta   90.00
_cell.angle_gamma   90.00
#
_symmetry.space_group_name_H-M   'P 1'
#
loop_
_entity.id
_entity.type
_entity.pdbx_description
1 polymer ?
#
loop_
_entity_poly.entity_id
_entity_poly.type
_entity_poly.pdbx_seq_one_letter_code
_entity_poly.pdbx_strand_id
1 'polypeptide(L)'
;RATSVYGKDVEKYGARMAVDGGMQTRWASADTLATLTIELDESKPFNKISIFEYQDEDYSQDGFSCYRSNRIQEYNIAIFHQNEWRTIYLDNESMGDCKVIRFPQSYRASKIRLEITKALAPPSIKEFNVIQY
;
A
#
# COMPACT_ATOMS: atom_id res chain seq x y z
N ARG A 1 3.20 -9.99 2.91
CA ARG A 1 2.02 -10.78 3.27
C ARG A 1 0.75 -9.95 3.11
N ALA A 2 -0.27 -10.54 2.56
CA ALA A 2 -1.54 -9.85 2.34
C ALA A 2 -2.70 -10.76 2.76
N THR A 3 -3.80 -10.13 3.19
CA THR A 3 -5.02 -10.87 3.57
C THR A 3 -5.78 -11.37 2.36
N SER A 4 -5.55 -10.78 1.19
CA SER A 4 -6.28 -11.12 -0.03
C SER A 4 -5.41 -10.89 -1.24
N VAL A 5 -5.52 -11.80 -2.23
CA VAL A 5 -4.80 -11.71 -3.50
C VAL A 5 -5.75 -12.04 -4.64
N TYR A 6 -5.79 -11.19 -5.65
CA TYR A 6 -6.67 -11.35 -6.82
C TYR A 6 -6.43 -12.70 -7.49
N GLY A 7 -7.52 -13.45 -7.68
CA GLY A 7 -7.46 -14.77 -8.31
C GLY A 7 -6.63 -15.79 -7.54
N LYS A 8 -6.21 -15.47 -6.32
CA LYS A 8 -5.28 -16.28 -5.51
C LYS A 8 -3.94 -16.52 -6.20
N ASP A 9 -3.62 -15.68 -7.19
CA ASP A 9 -2.38 -15.78 -7.96
C ASP A 9 -1.25 -15.03 -7.26
N VAL A 10 -0.63 -15.68 -6.29
CA VAL A 10 0.42 -15.08 -5.46
C VAL A 10 1.66 -14.75 -6.28
N GLU A 11 1.94 -15.49 -7.35
CA GLU A 11 3.11 -15.24 -8.17
C GLU A 11 2.98 -13.94 -8.98
N LYS A 12 1.78 -13.61 -9.42
CA LYS A 12 1.53 -12.43 -10.24
C LYS A 12 1.07 -11.22 -9.42
N TYR A 13 0.23 -11.45 -8.41
CA TYR A 13 -0.42 -10.39 -7.67
C TYR A 13 -0.17 -10.43 -6.15
N GLY A 14 0.79 -11.22 -5.72
CA GLY A 14 1.06 -11.37 -4.29
C GLY A 14 1.69 -10.12 -3.67
N ALA A 15 1.80 -10.13 -2.35
CA ALA A 15 2.30 -9.00 -1.58
C ALA A 15 3.70 -8.55 -2.01
N ARG A 16 4.56 -9.49 -2.43
CA ARG A 16 5.92 -9.15 -2.88
C ARG A 16 5.95 -8.19 -4.05
N MET A 17 4.88 -8.18 -4.86
CA MET A 17 4.82 -7.32 -6.04
C MET A 17 4.69 -5.85 -5.68
N ALA A 18 4.35 -5.53 -4.44
CA ALA A 18 4.30 -4.16 -3.96
C ALA A 18 5.66 -3.65 -3.46
N VAL A 19 6.65 -4.54 -3.34
CA VAL A 19 7.96 -4.18 -2.77
C VAL A 19 9.13 -4.72 -3.60
N ASP A 20 8.89 -5.05 -4.86
CA ASP A 20 9.93 -5.63 -5.74
C ASP A 20 10.74 -4.57 -6.50
N GLY A 21 10.45 -3.30 -6.27
CA GLY A 21 11.15 -2.20 -6.94
C GLY A 21 10.67 -1.92 -8.36
N GLY A 22 9.68 -2.68 -8.86
CA GLY A 22 9.17 -2.53 -10.21
C GLY A 22 7.82 -1.85 -10.27
N MET A 23 7.64 -0.96 -11.24
CA MET A 23 6.35 -0.27 -11.44
C MET A 23 5.44 -1.00 -12.42
N GLN A 24 5.89 -2.13 -12.97
CA GLN A 24 5.11 -2.94 -13.89
C GLN A 24 4.40 -4.11 -13.21
N THR A 25 4.73 -4.37 -11.96
CA THR A 25 4.10 -5.39 -11.14
C THR A 25 3.28 -4.72 -10.05
N ARG A 26 2.37 -5.47 -9.45
CA ARG A 26 1.51 -4.94 -8.38
C ARG A 26 1.02 -6.05 -7.47
N TRP A 27 0.76 -5.68 -6.22
CA TRP A 27 -0.12 -6.46 -5.39
C TRP A 27 -1.55 -6.11 -5.78
N ALA A 28 -2.38 -7.10 -5.98
CA ALA A 28 -3.79 -6.90 -6.27
C ALA A 28 -4.63 -7.70 -5.29
N SER A 29 -5.56 -7.03 -4.62
CA SER A 29 -6.47 -7.66 -3.69
C SER A 29 -7.69 -8.23 -4.40
N ALA A 30 -8.27 -9.29 -3.86
CA ALA A 30 -9.56 -9.81 -4.31
C ALA A 30 -10.73 -9.12 -3.62
N ASP A 31 -10.51 -8.50 -2.49
CA ASP A 31 -11.53 -7.86 -1.65
C ASP A 31 -11.34 -6.36 -1.58
N THR A 32 -12.43 -5.63 -1.29
CA THR A 32 -12.37 -4.18 -1.11
C THR A 32 -11.69 -3.78 0.19
N LEU A 33 -11.77 -4.63 1.21
CA LEU A 33 -11.05 -4.43 2.46
C LEU A 33 -9.88 -5.40 2.50
N ALA A 34 -8.69 -4.89 2.73
CA ALA A 34 -7.49 -5.71 2.70
C ALA A 34 -6.39 -5.10 3.55
N THR A 35 -5.47 -5.97 3.95
CA THR A 35 -4.29 -5.57 4.73
C THR A 35 -3.05 -6.11 4.05
N LEU A 36 -2.08 -5.23 3.83
CA LEU A 36 -0.78 -5.57 3.30
C LEU A 36 0.26 -5.40 4.41
N THR A 37 0.97 -6.47 4.75
CA THR A 37 1.99 -6.46 5.80
C THR A 37 3.35 -6.75 5.18
N ILE A 38 4.33 -5.93 5.51
CA ILE A 38 5.68 -6.02 4.98
C ILE A 38 6.66 -6.11 6.14
N GLU A 39 7.63 -7.01 6.02
CA GLU A 39 8.69 -7.16 7.01
C GLU A 39 9.78 -6.13 6.76
N LEU A 40 10.30 -5.55 7.83
CA LEU A 40 11.33 -4.53 7.79
C LEU A 40 12.55 -4.96 8.60
N ASP A 41 13.67 -4.31 8.31
CA ASP A 41 14.87 -4.40 9.13
C ASP A 41 14.77 -3.37 10.25
N GLU A 42 14.50 -3.85 11.47
CA GLU A 42 14.30 -2.98 12.63
C GLU A 42 15.53 -2.16 12.99
N SER A 43 16.71 -2.60 12.54
CA SER A 43 17.95 -1.83 12.81
C SER A 43 18.05 -0.55 11.99
N LYS A 44 17.21 -0.41 10.96
CA LYS A 44 17.22 0.74 10.06
C LYS A 44 16.01 1.62 10.30
N PRO A 45 16.21 2.87 10.74
CA PRO A 45 15.09 3.78 10.95
C PRO A 45 14.53 4.28 9.63
N PHE A 46 13.25 4.65 9.62
CA PHE A 46 12.62 5.27 8.48
C PHE A 46 11.80 6.49 8.90
N ASN A 47 11.63 7.44 8.00
CA ASN A 47 10.79 8.62 8.23
C ASN A 47 10.00 9.02 7.00
N LYS A 48 9.98 8.16 5.98
CA LYS A 48 9.27 8.45 4.74
C LYS A 48 8.70 7.18 4.15
N ILE A 49 7.47 7.27 3.67
CA ILE A 49 6.79 6.17 2.98
C ILE A 49 6.23 6.74 1.68
N SER A 50 6.39 6.01 0.58
CA SER A 50 5.72 6.34 -0.67
C SER A 50 4.92 5.15 -1.15
N ILE A 51 3.68 5.41 -1.59
CA ILE A 51 2.75 4.38 -2.03
C ILE A 51 2.26 4.77 -3.42
N PHE A 52 2.39 3.85 -4.38
CA PHE A 52 1.89 4.03 -5.74
C PHE A 52 0.73 3.07 -5.95
N GLU A 53 -0.48 3.63 -6.04
CA GLU A 53 -1.67 2.86 -6.33
C GLU A 53 -1.73 2.56 -7.83
N TYR A 54 -2.09 1.31 -8.17
CA TYR A 54 -2.26 0.94 -9.56
C TYR A 54 -3.47 1.65 -10.16
N GLN A 55 -3.28 2.24 -11.33
CA GLN A 55 -4.34 2.88 -12.09
C GLN A 55 -4.73 1.98 -13.25
N ASP A 56 -6.03 1.78 -13.43
CA ASP A 56 -6.53 0.97 -14.52
C ASP A 56 -6.51 1.80 -15.81
N GLU A 57 -5.64 1.43 -16.73
CA GLU A 57 -5.47 2.14 -17.98
C GLU A 57 -6.64 1.95 -18.95
N ASP A 58 -7.45 0.94 -18.72
CA ASP A 58 -8.58 0.65 -19.63
C ASP A 58 -9.60 1.79 -19.65
N TYR A 59 -9.67 2.56 -18.59
CA TYR A 59 -10.58 3.70 -18.54
C TYR A 59 -10.15 4.87 -19.40
N SER A 60 -8.91 4.92 -19.83
CA SER A 60 -8.42 6.02 -20.66
C SER A 60 -8.92 5.93 -22.08
N GLN A 61 -9.43 4.78 -22.51
CA GLN A 61 -9.83 4.55 -23.90
C GLN A 61 -11.11 5.25 -24.28
N ASP A 62 -11.96 5.56 -23.33
CA ASP A 62 -13.24 6.23 -23.62
C ASP A 62 -13.18 7.74 -23.40
N GLY A 63 -12.02 8.28 -23.13
CA GLY A 63 -11.83 9.70 -22.93
C GLY A 63 -12.18 10.20 -21.54
N PHE A 64 -12.52 9.31 -20.63
CA PHE A 64 -12.86 9.68 -19.26
C PHE A 64 -11.71 9.34 -18.31
N SER A 65 -10.55 9.86 -18.63
CA SER A 65 -9.35 9.62 -17.84
C SER A 65 -9.50 10.06 -16.38
N CYS A 66 -10.48 10.88 -16.08
CA CYS A 66 -10.76 11.29 -14.70
C CYS A 66 -11.25 10.15 -13.83
N TYR A 67 -11.60 9.02 -14.40
CA TYR A 67 -12.00 7.82 -13.66
C TYR A 67 -10.83 6.97 -13.25
N ARG A 68 -9.67 7.48 -13.35
CA ARG A 68 -8.56 6.81 -12.71
C ARG A 68 -8.93 6.58 -11.29
N SER A 69 -8.89 5.34 -10.96
CA SER A 69 -9.45 4.92 -9.73
C SER A 69 -8.64 5.40 -8.57
N ASN A 70 -9.19 6.28 -7.84
CA ASN A 70 -8.83 6.44 -6.46
C ASN A 70 -9.57 5.35 -5.70
N ARG A 71 -9.13 4.11 -5.85
CA ARG A 71 -9.83 2.98 -5.26
C ARG A 71 -9.80 3.05 -3.74
N ILE A 72 -8.66 3.38 -3.19
CA ILE A 72 -8.48 3.45 -1.74
C ILE A 72 -8.98 4.79 -1.24
N GLN A 73 -10.00 4.76 -0.39
CA GLN A 73 -10.65 5.96 0.15
C GLN A 73 -10.28 6.22 1.61
N GLU A 74 -10.06 5.17 2.38
CA GLU A 74 -9.63 5.28 3.77
C GLU A 74 -8.63 4.18 4.06
N TYR A 75 -7.58 4.52 4.77
CA TYR A 75 -6.54 3.58 5.13
C TYR A 75 -5.77 4.07 6.34
N ASN A 76 -5.04 3.16 6.98
CA ASN A 76 -4.12 3.52 8.03
C ASN A 76 -2.83 2.74 7.87
N ILE A 77 -1.76 3.26 8.47
CA ILE A 77 -0.46 2.61 8.48
C ILE A 77 -0.07 2.40 9.93
N ALA A 78 0.28 1.16 10.26
CA ALA A 78 0.71 0.77 11.57
C ALA A 78 2.05 0.06 11.51
N ILE A 79 2.80 0.15 12.59
CA ILE A 79 4.08 -0.53 12.73
C ILE A 79 4.02 -1.51 13.89
N PHE A 80 4.80 -2.59 13.77
CA PHE A 80 4.96 -3.57 14.83
C PHE A 80 6.30 -3.36 15.50
N HIS A 81 6.27 -2.98 16.78
CA HIS A 81 7.46 -2.69 17.56
C HIS A 81 7.19 -3.06 19.03
N GLN A 82 8.15 -3.69 19.69
CA GLN A 82 8.02 -4.10 21.07
C GLN A 82 6.77 -4.94 21.33
N ASN A 83 6.50 -5.89 20.42
CA ASN A 83 5.41 -6.85 20.51
C ASN A 83 4.00 -6.24 20.44
N GLU A 84 3.86 -5.05 19.89
CA GLU A 84 2.54 -4.46 19.67
C GLU A 84 2.47 -3.66 18.37
N TRP A 85 1.24 -3.57 17.82
CA TRP A 85 0.95 -2.74 16.68
C TRP A 85 0.60 -1.33 17.13
N ARG A 86 1.17 -0.35 16.42
CA ARG A 86 0.90 1.06 16.69
C ARG A 86 0.59 1.77 15.39
N THR A 87 -0.56 2.44 15.34
CA THR A 87 -0.93 3.25 14.17
C THR A 87 -0.11 4.53 14.17
N ILE A 88 0.58 4.80 13.05
CA ILE A 88 1.40 5.99 12.89
C ILE A 88 0.84 6.97 11.87
N TYR A 89 -0.15 6.54 11.06
CA TYR A 89 -0.76 7.40 10.06
C TYR A 89 -2.19 6.93 9.79
N LEU A 90 -3.09 7.88 9.73
CA LEU A 90 -4.51 7.62 9.45
C LEU A 90 -4.98 8.65 8.42
N ASP A 91 -5.62 8.18 7.35
CA ASP A 91 -6.13 9.04 6.30
C ASP A 91 -7.54 8.60 5.90
N ASN A 92 -8.46 9.54 5.87
CA ASN A 92 -9.84 9.31 5.45
C ASN A 92 -10.14 9.99 4.11
N GLU A 93 -9.11 10.29 3.34
CA GLU A 93 -9.23 10.85 2.02
C GLU A 93 -8.66 9.87 1.00
N SER A 94 -8.99 10.09 -0.28
CA SER A 94 -8.46 9.27 -1.36
C SER A 94 -6.93 9.30 -1.36
N MET A 95 -6.33 8.12 -1.55
CA MET A 95 -4.87 8.01 -1.63
C MET A 95 -4.29 8.70 -2.87
N GLY A 96 -5.02 8.68 -3.99
CA GLY A 96 -4.54 9.20 -5.26
C GLY A 96 -3.54 8.26 -5.94
N ASP A 97 -2.89 8.74 -6.99
CA ASP A 97 -1.95 7.95 -7.78
C ASP A 97 -0.68 7.63 -7.00
N CYS A 98 -0.25 8.57 -6.20
CA CYS A 98 0.97 8.46 -5.41
C CYS A 98 0.78 9.23 -4.11
N LYS A 99 1.05 8.57 -3.01
CA LYS A 99 1.02 9.19 -1.70
C LYS A 99 2.41 9.15 -1.10
N VAL A 100 2.93 10.33 -0.74
CA VAL A 100 4.20 10.45 -0.03
C VAL A 100 3.92 10.94 1.37
N ILE A 101 4.34 10.19 2.36
CA ILE A 101 4.15 10.50 3.76
C ILE A 101 5.51 10.74 4.40
N ARG A 102 5.69 11.93 4.98
CA ARG A 102 6.92 12.28 5.69
C ARG A 102 6.58 12.45 7.16
N PHE A 103 7.36 11.77 7.99
CA PHE A 103 7.15 11.83 9.44
C PHE A 103 8.14 12.80 10.07
N PRO A 104 7.71 13.55 11.11
CA PRO A 104 8.62 14.47 11.79
C PRO A 104 9.70 13.77 12.61
N GLN A 105 9.54 12.47 12.84
CA GLN A 105 10.48 11.64 13.59
C GLN A 105 10.73 10.34 12.86
N SER A 106 11.82 9.68 13.19
CA SER A 106 12.14 8.36 12.63
C SER A 106 11.50 7.28 13.48
N TYR A 107 11.07 6.21 12.79
CA TYR A 107 10.51 5.02 13.43
C TYR A 107 11.41 3.81 13.16
N ARG A 108 11.38 2.85 14.07
CA ARG A 108 11.98 1.54 13.89
C ARG A 108 10.92 0.50 14.14
N ALA A 109 10.85 -0.48 13.26
CA ALA A 109 9.83 -1.53 13.38
C ALA A 109 10.29 -2.78 12.65
N SER A 110 9.81 -3.92 13.10
CA SER A 110 10.05 -5.20 12.41
C SER A 110 9.05 -5.46 11.30
N LYS A 111 7.89 -4.81 11.35
CA LYS A 111 6.85 -4.93 10.33
C LYS A 111 6.12 -3.61 10.16
N ILE A 112 5.60 -3.40 8.96
CA ILE A 112 4.71 -2.28 8.67
C ILE A 112 3.47 -2.82 7.96
N ARG A 113 2.32 -2.24 8.26
CA ARG A 113 1.04 -2.70 7.75
C ARG A 113 0.27 -1.54 7.15
N LEU A 114 -0.19 -1.73 5.90
CA LEU A 114 -1.18 -0.87 5.27
C LEU A 114 -2.54 -1.56 5.42
N GLU A 115 -3.44 -0.95 6.17
CA GLU A 115 -4.79 -1.46 6.34
C GLU A 115 -5.76 -0.57 5.59
N ILE A 116 -6.44 -1.15 4.60
CA ILE A 116 -7.40 -0.44 3.77
C ILE A 116 -8.78 -0.70 4.36
N THR A 117 -9.40 0.37 4.87
CA THR A 117 -10.67 0.29 5.58
C THR A 117 -11.85 0.72 4.73
N LYS A 118 -11.61 1.37 3.59
CA LYS A 118 -12.67 1.72 2.64
C LYS A 118 -12.07 1.86 1.25
N ALA A 119 -12.69 1.20 0.28
CA ALA A 119 -12.28 1.27 -1.12
C ALA A 119 -13.49 1.15 -2.03
N LEU A 120 -13.41 1.79 -3.21
CA LEU A 120 -14.46 1.75 -4.22
C LEU A 120 -14.40 0.46 -5.05
N ALA A 121 -13.26 -0.19 -5.08
CA ALA A 121 -13.01 -1.44 -5.79
C ALA A 121 -11.84 -2.14 -5.10
N PRO A 122 -11.61 -3.44 -5.36
CA PRO A 122 -10.46 -4.12 -4.77
C PRO A 122 -9.17 -3.37 -5.05
N PRO A 123 -8.40 -3.00 -4.01
CA PRO A 123 -7.22 -2.18 -4.20
C PRO A 123 -6.06 -2.92 -4.83
N SER A 124 -5.19 -2.17 -5.49
CA SER A 124 -3.95 -2.68 -6.07
C SER A 124 -2.83 -1.68 -5.81
N ILE A 125 -1.69 -2.18 -5.37
CA ILE A 125 -0.52 -1.36 -5.06
C ILE A 125 0.62 -1.75 -5.98
N LYS A 126 1.11 -0.80 -6.78
CA LYS A 126 2.28 -1.01 -7.64
C LYS A 126 3.54 -1.09 -6.81
N GLU A 127 3.69 -0.17 -5.86
CA GLU A 127 4.89 -0.10 -5.04
C GLU A 127 4.57 0.52 -3.69
N PHE A 128 5.13 -0.05 -2.65
CA PHE A 128 5.05 0.46 -1.29
C PHE A 128 6.47 0.57 -0.77
N ASN A 129 6.99 1.80 -0.72
CA ASN A 129 8.38 2.04 -0.36
C ASN A 129 8.48 2.61 1.04
N VAL A 130 9.32 1.98 1.85
CA VAL A 130 9.71 2.48 3.17
C VAL A 130 11.15 2.92 3.05
N ILE A 131 11.39 4.22 3.24
CA ILE A 131 12.72 4.78 3.08
C ILE A 131 13.47 4.63 4.39
N GLN A 132 14.39 3.70 4.41
CA GLN A 132 15.23 3.39 5.58
C GLN A 132 16.61 3.98 5.38
N TYR A 133 17.04 4.77 6.33
CA TYR A 133 18.35 5.43 6.30
C TYR A 133 19.39 4.67 7.08
#